data_803589ed13cc5a3e07c5d4e95085567a
#
_entry.id   803589ed13cc5a3e07c5d4e95085567a
#
_cell.length_a   1.000
_cell.length_b   1.000
_cell.length_c   1.000
_cell.angle_alpha   90.00
_cell.angle_beta   90.00
_cell.angle_gamma   90.00
#
_symmetry.space_group_name_H-M   'P 1'
#
loop_
_entity.id
_entity.type
_entity.pdbx_description
1 polymer ?
#
loop_
_entity_poly.entity_id
_entity_poly.type
_entity_poly.pdbx_seq_one_letter_code
_entity_poly.pdbx_strand_id
1 'polypeptide(L)'
;MNAPDQNQTVRATDLTRQFGERVAVDKVSFELHRGEVLGFLGPNGAGKTTTMQMLTGNLAPSAGQVEICGIDMLDRPTDAKARIGYLPETPPLYRDLTVNEFLQLAGRLHRVPKKELATAVESAKQRCGIGDVGQRLIGALSKGYQQRVGIAQAIIHNPDVVILDEPTVGLDPNQIRDIRALIRELGGAHSVILSTHILPEVEQVCNRVQIIHKGKLVFADSLGGVKAFRGRSLMLGLRNAPPIEAIAAVPGVAQVELARGGMFRVQPAPDTDPTDALVQAAWDGKWNLFQLAPAVSSIEDVFVQLTHREEHA
;
A
#
# COMPACT_ATOMS: atom_id res chain seq x y z
N MET A 1 -30.00 -10.56 -7.44
CA MET A 1 -29.17 -9.77 -6.51
C MET A 1 -28.56 -10.74 -5.54
N ASN A 2 -27.26 -11.00 -5.62
CA ASN A 2 -26.58 -11.84 -4.63
C ASN A 2 -26.62 -11.10 -3.27
N ALA A 3 -26.81 -11.84 -2.19
CA ALA A 3 -26.72 -11.28 -0.84
C ALA A 3 -25.36 -10.59 -0.68
N PRO A 4 -25.27 -9.40 -0.04
CA PRO A 4 -23.98 -8.73 0.16
C PRO A 4 -23.05 -9.67 0.92
N ASP A 5 -21.84 -9.84 0.41
CA ASP A 5 -20.81 -10.63 1.09
C ASP A 5 -20.50 -9.94 2.42
N GLN A 6 -20.88 -10.57 3.54
CA GLN A 6 -20.67 -10.02 4.88
C GLN A 6 -19.19 -9.81 5.23
N ASN A 7 -18.30 -10.40 4.45
CA ASN A 7 -16.86 -10.24 4.61
C ASN A 7 -16.30 -9.02 3.86
N GLN A 8 -17.05 -8.43 2.91
CA GLN A 8 -16.64 -7.27 2.13
C GLN A 8 -16.88 -5.97 2.90
N THR A 9 -15.82 -5.20 3.14
CA THR A 9 -15.88 -3.94 3.89
C THR A 9 -15.81 -2.70 3.00
N VAL A 10 -15.15 -2.78 1.84
CA VAL A 10 -15.15 -1.73 0.82
C VAL A 10 -15.40 -2.34 -0.54
N ARG A 11 -16.26 -1.72 -1.33
CA ARG A 11 -16.42 -1.95 -2.77
C ARG A 11 -16.32 -0.62 -3.50
N ALA A 12 -15.38 -0.53 -4.42
CA ALA A 12 -15.24 0.54 -5.38
C ALA A 12 -15.54 -0.01 -6.77
N THR A 13 -16.47 0.62 -7.50
CA THR A 13 -16.89 0.17 -8.82
C THR A 13 -16.75 1.32 -9.82
N ASP A 14 -15.88 1.15 -10.81
CA ASP A 14 -15.63 2.07 -11.93
C ASP A 14 -15.43 3.53 -11.50
N LEU A 15 -14.74 3.71 -10.35
CA LEU A 15 -14.50 5.05 -9.80
C LEU A 15 -13.75 5.91 -10.79
N THR A 16 -14.37 7.02 -11.16
CA THR A 16 -13.80 8.01 -12.07
C THR A 16 -13.87 9.39 -11.45
N ARG A 17 -12.76 10.13 -11.51
CA ARG A 17 -12.73 11.54 -11.11
C ARG A 17 -12.03 12.38 -12.15
N GLN A 18 -12.76 13.37 -12.64
CA GLN A 18 -12.29 14.34 -13.62
C GLN A 18 -12.27 15.76 -13.01
N PHE A 19 -11.21 16.50 -13.26
CA PHE A 19 -11.05 17.91 -12.91
C PHE A 19 -10.81 18.71 -14.20
N GLY A 20 -11.84 19.39 -14.68
CA GLY A 20 -11.80 20.00 -16.01
C GLY A 20 -11.54 18.97 -17.09
N GLU A 21 -10.48 19.12 -17.86
CA GLU A 21 -10.09 18.16 -18.91
C GLU A 21 -9.22 16.99 -18.36
N ARG A 22 -8.68 17.11 -17.14
CA ARG A 22 -7.80 16.11 -16.56
C ARG A 22 -8.60 15.03 -15.85
N VAL A 23 -8.43 13.77 -16.30
CA VAL A 23 -8.91 12.58 -15.57
C VAL A 23 -7.84 12.18 -14.56
N ALA A 24 -8.15 12.33 -13.27
CA ALA A 24 -7.25 11.99 -12.17
C ALA A 24 -7.37 10.53 -11.73
N VAL A 25 -8.56 9.94 -11.86
CA VAL A 25 -8.87 8.53 -11.61
C VAL A 25 -9.82 8.07 -12.71
N ASP A 26 -9.52 6.94 -13.34
CA ASP A 26 -10.22 6.40 -14.51
C ASP A 26 -10.62 4.95 -14.29
N LYS A 27 -11.92 4.72 -14.03
CA LYS A 27 -12.57 3.40 -13.87
C LYS A 27 -11.85 2.46 -12.91
N VAL A 28 -11.45 2.98 -11.76
CA VAL A 28 -10.79 2.18 -10.71
C VAL A 28 -11.84 1.33 -9.99
N SER A 29 -11.68 0.00 -10.03
CA SER A 29 -12.56 -0.97 -9.35
C SER A 29 -11.76 -1.89 -8.46
N PHE A 30 -12.19 -2.06 -7.20
CA PHE A 30 -11.58 -2.99 -6.26
C PHE A 30 -12.48 -3.27 -5.05
N GLU A 31 -12.10 -4.28 -4.31
CA GLU A 31 -12.76 -4.71 -3.07
C GLU A 31 -11.75 -4.85 -1.94
N LEU A 32 -12.21 -4.64 -0.70
CA LEU A 32 -11.46 -4.90 0.52
C LEU A 32 -12.28 -5.79 1.44
N HIS A 33 -11.63 -6.78 2.04
CA HIS A 33 -12.29 -7.72 2.91
C HIS A 33 -11.90 -7.49 4.38
N ARG A 34 -12.73 -8.01 5.29
CA ARG A 34 -12.50 -7.87 6.73
C ARG A 34 -11.15 -8.46 7.15
N GLY A 35 -10.38 -7.68 7.94
CA GLY A 35 -9.05 -8.10 8.41
C GLY A 35 -7.96 -8.05 7.35
N GLU A 36 -8.23 -7.46 6.18
CA GLU A 36 -7.25 -7.29 5.11
C GLU A 36 -6.52 -5.96 5.24
N VAL A 37 -5.22 -5.95 4.99
CA VAL A 37 -4.41 -4.75 4.79
C VAL A 37 -4.06 -4.64 3.31
N LEU A 38 -4.70 -3.71 2.61
CA LEU A 38 -4.50 -3.44 1.18
C LEU A 38 -3.52 -2.29 0.99
N GLY A 39 -2.40 -2.54 0.32
CA GLY A 39 -1.48 -1.52 -0.14
C GLY A 39 -1.94 -0.88 -1.45
N PHE A 40 -2.13 0.43 -1.46
CA PHE A 40 -2.45 1.22 -2.66
C PHE A 40 -1.21 2.00 -3.08
N LEU A 41 -0.43 1.41 -3.99
CA LEU A 41 0.92 1.87 -4.37
C LEU A 41 0.86 2.68 -5.67
N GLY A 42 1.67 3.73 -5.75
CA GLY A 42 1.83 4.50 -6.99
C GLY A 42 2.67 5.75 -6.80
N PRO A 43 3.21 6.36 -7.87
CA PRO A 43 3.98 7.58 -7.79
C PRO A 43 3.11 8.77 -7.36
N ASN A 44 3.75 9.89 -7.06
CA ASN A 44 3.05 11.13 -6.78
C ASN A 44 2.23 11.57 -8.02
N GLY A 45 0.99 11.99 -7.79
CA GLY A 45 0.08 12.36 -8.87
C GLY A 45 -0.59 11.20 -9.62
N ALA A 46 -0.36 9.94 -9.22
CA ALA A 46 -0.99 8.77 -9.84
C ALA A 46 -2.50 8.64 -9.60
N GLY A 47 -3.07 9.38 -8.63
CA GLY A 47 -4.49 9.31 -8.28
C GLY A 47 -4.78 8.72 -6.90
N LYS A 48 -3.75 8.33 -6.09
CA LYS A 48 -3.92 7.71 -4.78
C LYS A 48 -4.80 8.53 -3.83
N THR A 49 -4.37 9.74 -3.47
CA THR A 49 -5.11 10.64 -2.56
C THR A 49 -6.50 10.96 -3.08
N THR A 50 -6.66 11.15 -4.40
CA THR A 50 -7.98 11.38 -5.03
C THR A 50 -8.89 10.16 -4.81
N THR A 51 -8.37 8.95 -4.96
CA THR A 51 -9.13 7.72 -4.68
C THR A 51 -9.50 7.64 -3.19
N MET A 52 -8.54 7.90 -2.26
CA MET A 52 -8.83 7.90 -0.82
C MET A 52 -9.91 8.93 -0.46
N GLN A 53 -9.89 10.12 -1.06
CA GLN A 53 -10.92 11.15 -0.85
C GLN A 53 -12.29 10.72 -1.36
N MET A 54 -12.37 9.98 -2.46
CA MET A 54 -13.65 9.42 -2.95
C MET A 54 -14.16 8.32 -2.01
N LEU A 55 -13.31 7.41 -1.56
CA LEU A 55 -13.68 6.36 -0.62
C LEU A 55 -14.20 6.91 0.71
N THR A 56 -13.64 8.01 1.19
CA THR A 56 -14.05 8.67 2.44
C THR A 56 -15.23 9.63 2.28
N GLY A 57 -15.74 9.80 1.07
CA GLY A 57 -16.81 10.75 0.75
C GLY A 57 -16.43 12.22 0.94
N ASN A 58 -15.11 12.53 0.99
CA ASN A 58 -14.62 13.91 1.01
C ASN A 58 -14.63 14.52 -0.40
N LEU A 59 -14.70 13.68 -1.42
CA LEU A 59 -14.80 14.05 -2.82
C LEU A 59 -15.81 13.13 -3.50
N ALA A 60 -16.83 13.69 -4.14
CA ALA A 60 -17.76 12.88 -4.92
C ALA A 60 -17.08 12.39 -6.21
N PRO A 61 -17.24 11.12 -6.63
CA PRO A 61 -16.79 10.65 -7.93
C PRO A 61 -17.55 11.37 -9.06
N SER A 62 -16.91 11.51 -10.22
CA SER A 62 -17.59 11.97 -11.44
C SER A 62 -18.45 10.86 -12.06
N ALA A 63 -18.04 9.59 -11.85
CA ALA A 63 -18.78 8.37 -12.20
C ALA A 63 -18.31 7.23 -11.33
N GLY A 64 -19.09 6.14 -11.27
CA GLY A 64 -18.83 4.98 -10.42
C GLY A 64 -19.43 5.13 -9.03
N GLN A 65 -19.19 4.11 -8.18
CA GLN A 65 -19.85 3.95 -6.90
C GLN A 65 -18.89 3.48 -5.81
N VAL A 66 -19.13 3.92 -4.58
CA VAL A 66 -18.43 3.45 -3.37
C VAL A 66 -19.43 2.90 -2.39
N GLU A 67 -19.21 1.68 -1.94
CA GLU A 67 -19.93 1.06 -0.84
C GLU A 67 -18.98 0.76 0.33
N ILE A 68 -19.41 1.09 1.54
CA ILE A 68 -18.70 0.79 2.79
C ILE A 68 -19.60 -0.09 3.64
N CYS A 69 -19.17 -1.33 3.89
CA CYS A 69 -19.97 -2.33 4.59
C CYS A 69 -21.40 -2.48 3.99
N GLY A 70 -21.50 -2.45 2.65
CA GLY A 70 -22.79 -2.52 1.93
C GLY A 70 -23.63 -1.24 1.99
N ILE A 71 -23.05 -0.13 2.46
CA ILE A 71 -23.72 1.18 2.53
C ILE A 71 -23.17 2.06 1.41
N ASP A 72 -24.02 2.51 0.50
CA ASP A 72 -23.63 3.45 -0.54
C ASP A 72 -23.20 4.80 0.05
N MET A 73 -22.04 5.30 -0.39
CA MET A 73 -21.44 6.53 0.13
C MET A 73 -22.23 7.79 -0.29
N LEU A 74 -22.89 7.78 -1.45
CA LEU A 74 -23.65 8.94 -1.94
C LEU A 74 -25.07 8.94 -1.35
N ASP A 75 -25.71 7.78 -1.23
CA ASP A 75 -27.07 7.66 -0.72
C ASP A 75 -27.14 7.86 0.80
N ARG A 76 -26.19 7.28 1.53
CA ARG A 76 -26.17 7.30 3.01
C ARG A 76 -24.81 7.71 3.56
N PRO A 77 -24.32 8.92 3.26
CA PRO A 77 -22.95 9.34 3.57
C PRO A 77 -22.63 9.34 5.07
N THR A 78 -23.58 9.68 5.92
CA THR A 78 -23.37 9.70 7.37
C THR A 78 -23.14 8.30 7.93
N ASP A 79 -23.91 7.32 7.47
CA ASP A 79 -23.80 5.94 7.93
C ASP A 79 -22.54 5.27 7.40
N ALA A 80 -22.17 5.52 6.13
CA ALA A 80 -20.95 5.03 5.52
C ALA A 80 -19.72 5.62 6.23
N LYS A 81 -19.68 6.95 6.44
CA LYS A 81 -18.59 7.63 7.15
C LYS A 81 -18.42 7.18 8.59
N ALA A 82 -19.51 6.78 9.27
CA ALA A 82 -19.42 6.23 10.63
C ALA A 82 -18.66 4.89 10.70
N ARG A 83 -18.46 4.21 9.57
CA ARG A 83 -17.70 2.97 9.45
C ARG A 83 -16.24 3.18 9.06
N ILE A 84 -15.82 4.44 8.82
CA ILE A 84 -14.48 4.77 8.31
C ILE A 84 -13.71 5.58 9.35
N GLY A 85 -12.46 5.19 9.59
CA GLY A 85 -11.42 6.04 10.16
C GLY A 85 -10.49 6.52 9.07
N TYR A 86 -10.20 7.81 9.02
CA TYR A 86 -9.37 8.37 7.97
C TYR A 86 -8.24 9.24 8.52
N LEU A 87 -7.04 8.93 8.08
CA LEU A 87 -5.86 9.77 8.25
C LEU A 87 -5.42 10.29 6.87
N PRO A 88 -5.60 11.57 6.56
CA PRO A 88 -5.03 12.18 5.37
C PRO A 88 -3.51 12.34 5.52
N GLU A 89 -2.79 12.54 4.40
CA GLU A 89 -1.34 12.80 4.35
C GLU A 89 -0.90 13.87 5.34
N THR A 90 -1.66 14.96 5.45
CA THR A 90 -1.47 15.98 6.48
C THR A 90 -2.59 15.83 7.52
N PRO A 91 -2.29 15.31 8.73
CA PRO A 91 -3.28 15.15 9.78
C PRO A 91 -3.94 16.48 10.18
N PRO A 92 -5.28 16.58 10.27
CA PRO A 92 -5.98 17.81 10.62
C PRO A 92 -5.96 18.05 12.14
N LEU A 93 -4.78 18.29 12.69
CA LEU A 93 -4.57 18.42 14.13
C LEU A 93 -4.77 19.86 14.62
N TYR A 94 -5.48 20.02 15.74
CA TYR A 94 -5.58 21.30 16.46
C TYR A 94 -4.37 21.44 17.38
N ARG A 95 -3.37 22.21 16.97
CA ARG A 95 -2.07 22.31 17.64
C ARG A 95 -2.12 22.92 19.04
N ASP A 96 -3.14 23.72 19.32
CA ASP A 96 -3.38 24.40 20.59
C ASP A 96 -4.16 23.56 21.61
N LEU A 97 -4.59 22.37 21.22
CA LEU A 97 -5.21 21.40 22.11
C LEU A 97 -4.17 20.41 22.64
N THR A 98 -4.42 19.90 23.83
CA THR A 98 -3.74 18.70 24.32
C THR A 98 -4.22 17.47 23.56
N VAL A 99 -3.43 16.39 23.57
CA VAL A 99 -3.82 15.12 22.97
C VAL A 99 -5.16 14.62 23.50
N ASN A 100 -5.38 14.71 24.83
CA ASN A 100 -6.64 14.29 25.45
C ASN A 100 -7.83 15.14 24.98
N GLU A 101 -7.70 16.45 24.94
CA GLU A 101 -8.77 17.34 24.47
C GLU A 101 -9.12 17.07 23.01
N PHE A 102 -8.12 16.92 22.15
CA PHE A 102 -8.30 16.64 20.73
C PHE A 102 -9.00 15.28 20.51
N LEU A 103 -8.55 14.21 21.18
CA LEU A 103 -9.18 12.89 21.07
C LEU A 103 -10.60 12.88 21.65
N GLN A 104 -10.87 13.60 22.74
CA GLN A 104 -12.24 13.77 23.24
C GLN A 104 -13.13 14.49 22.22
N LEU A 105 -12.62 15.54 21.57
CA LEU A 105 -13.32 16.25 20.51
C LEU A 105 -13.63 15.29 19.34
N ALA A 106 -12.62 14.56 18.86
CA ALA A 106 -12.76 13.60 17.78
C ALA A 106 -13.82 12.51 18.11
N GLY A 107 -13.75 11.94 19.31
CA GLY A 107 -14.72 10.94 19.74
C GLY A 107 -16.16 11.48 19.79
N ARG A 108 -16.34 12.73 20.22
CA ARG A 108 -17.67 13.38 20.20
C ARG A 108 -18.18 13.61 18.79
N LEU A 109 -17.31 14.04 17.86
CA LEU A 109 -17.66 14.23 16.46
C LEU A 109 -18.06 12.91 15.79
N HIS A 110 -17.38 11.81 16.13
CA HIS A 110 -17.74 10.45 15.70
C HIS A 110 -18.87 9.83 16.50
N ARG A 111 -19.57 10.61 17.36
CA ARG A 111 -20.75 10.18 18.15
C ARG A 111 -20.47 9.02 19.11
N VAL A 112 -19.24 8.90 19.61
CA VAL A 112 -18.92 7.95 20.70
C VAL A 112 -19.78 8.30 21.93
N PRO A 113 -20.53 7.34 22.50
CA PRO A 113 -21.38 7.61 23.65
C PRO A 113 -20.60 8.23 24.82
N LYS A 114 -21.17 9.25 25.48
CA LYS A 114 -20.50 9.98 26.57
C LYS A 114 -19.92 9.08 27.65
N LYS A 115 -20.61 7.98 27.97
CA LYS A 115 -20.19 6.98 28.97
C LYS A 115 -18.97 6.16 28.54
N GLU A 116 -18.73 6.04 27.23
CA GLU A 116 -17.66 5.25 26.62
C GLU A 116 -16.46 6.12 26.19
N LEU A 117 -16.67 7.45 26.12
CA LEU A 117 -15.69 8.36 25.56
C LEU A 117 -14.32 8.31 26.26
N ALA A 118 -14.30 8.29 27.58
CA ALA A 118 -13.06 8.23 28.34
C ALA A 118 -12.27 6.95 28.06
N THR A 119 -12.98 5.81 28.01
CA THR A 119 -12.38 4.50 27.67
C THR A 119 -11.89 4.46 26.23
N ALA A 120 -12.66 5.03 25.29
CA ALA A 120 -12.27 5.09 23.88
C ALA A 120 -10.99 5.94 23.69
N VAL A 121 -10.89 7.09 24.37
CA VAL A 121 -9.70 7.93 24.35
C VAL A 121 -8.48 7.19 24.89
N GLU A 122 -8.63 6.51 26.03
CA GLU A 122 -7.52 5.79 26.65
C GLU A 122 -7.09 4.60 25.80
N SER A 123 -8.03 3.82 25.26
CA SER A 123 -7.76 2.72 24.33
C SER A 123 -7.03 3.20 23.08
N ALA A 124 -7.49 4.28 22.44
CA ALA A 124 -6.84 4.83 21.26
C ALA A 124 -5.41 5.31 21.55
N LYS A 125 -5.19 5.95 22.70
CA LYS A 125 -3.83 6.36 23.13
C LYS A 125 -2.92 5.17 23.35
N GLN A 126 -3.38 4.14 24.04
CA GLN A 126 -2.58 2.93 24.32
C GLN A 126 -2.20 2.23 23.01
N ARG A 127 -3.15 1.99 22.12
CA ARG A 127 -2.92 1.35 20.79
C ARG A 127 -1.91 2.15 19.96
N CYS A 128 -1.97 3.47 19.98
CA CYS A 128 -1.05 4.32 19.21
C CYS A 128 0.26 4.63 19.95
N GLY A 129 0.48 4.14 21.18
CA GLY A 129 1.69 4.38 21.95
C GLY A 129 1.91 5.86 22.29
N ILE A 130 0.83 6.58 22.66
CA ILE A 130 0.84 8.01 23.01
C ILE A 130 0.24 8.28 24.40
N GLY A 131 0.20 7.27 25.27
CA GLY A 131 -0.36 7.38 26.62
C GLY A 131 0.37 8.41 27.50
N ASP A 132 1.69 8.50 27.35
CA ASP A 132 2.59 9.38 28.12
C ASP A 132 2.47 10.87 27.76
N VAL A 133 1.89 11.19 26.59
CA VAL A 133 1.78 12.58 26.09
C VAL A 133 0.38 13.17 26.14
N GLY A 134 -0.57 12.49 26.80
CA GLY A 134 -1.98 12.88 26.84
C GLY A 134 -2.26 14.33 27.24
N GLN A 135 -1.47 14.88 28.13
CA GLN A 135 -1.58 16.27 28.64
C GLN A 135 -0.71 17.28 27.87
N ARG A 136 0.08 16.83 26.90
CA ARG A 136 0.94 17.74 26.13
C ARG A 136 0.16 18.37 24.99
N LEU A 137 0.49 19.62 24.66
CA LEU A 137 -0.03 20.28 23.46
C LEU A 137 0.46 19.57 22.22
N ILE A 138 -0.44 19.35 21.25
CA ILE A 138 -0.12 18.66 19.99
C ILE A 138 0.96 19.42 19.21
N GLY A 139 0.94 20.76 19.24
CA GLY A 139 1.95 21.60 18.60
C GLY A 139 3.37 21.41 19.14
N ALA A 140 3.53 20.92 20.38
CA ALA A 140 4.82 20.67 21.02
C ALA A 140 5.34 19.23 20.80
N LEU A 141 4.60 18.39 20.07
CA LEU A 141 4.98 17.02 19.79
C LEU A 141 5.85 16.92 18.53
N SER A 142 6.72 15.90 18.47
CA SER A 142 7.43 15.54 17.26
C SER A 142 6.46 15.10 16.15
N LYS A 143 6.89 15.15 14.89
CA LYS A 143 6.07 14.74 13.75
C LYS A 143 5.54 13.30 13.89
N GLY A 144 6.36 12.37 14.39
CA GLY A 144 5.95 10.99 14.65
C GLY A 144 4.85 10.86 15.70
N TYR A 145 4.94 11.63 16.80
CA TYR A 145 3.85 11.68 17.78
C TYR A 145 2.58 12.33 17.19
N GLN A 146 2.70 13.40 16.42
CA GLN A 146 1.56 14.01 15.72
C GLN A 146 0.88 13.03 14.78
N GLN A 147 1.66 12.23 14.05
CA GLN A 147 1.13 11.17 13.17
C GLN A 147 0.36 10.11 13.97
N ARG A 148 0.90 9.66 15.11
CA ARG A 148 0.22 8.71 16.01
C ARG A 148 -1.07 9.29 16.60
N VAL A 149 -1.10 10.58 16.93
CA VAL A 149 -2.33 11.29 17.34
C VAL A 149 -3.36 11.28 16.20
N GLY A 150 -2.94 11.50 14.98
CA GLY A 150 -3.80 11.42 13.80
C GLY A 150 -4.38 10.02 13.57
N ILE A 151 -3.57 8.96 13.76
CA ILE A 151 -4.06 7.58 13.70
C ILE A 151 -5.03 7.31 14.85
N ALA A 152 -4.72 7.75 16.08
CA ALA A 152 -5.59 7.60 17.25
C ALA A 152 -6.96 8.24 17.02
N GLN A 153 -7.00 9.42 16.41
CA GLN A 153 -8.24 10.09 15.99
C GLN A 153 -9.02 9.25 14.98
N ALA A 154 -8.33 8.63 14.00
CA ALA A 154 -8.99 7.83 12.99
C ALA A 154 -9.65 6.55 13.58
N ILE A 155 -9.09 5.97 14.64
CA ILE A 155 -9.59 4.70 15.22
C ILE A 155 -10.47 4.88 16.47
N ILE A 156 -10.68 6.09 16.96
CA ILE A 156 -11.30 6.35 18.27
C ILE A 156 -12.73 5.81 18.41
N HIS A 157 -13.46 5.72 17.30
CA HIS A 157 -14.83 5.23 17.24
C HIS A 157 -14.92 3.75 16.81
N ASN A 158 -13.78 3.05 16.79
CA ASN A 158 -13.66 1.65 16.39
C ASN A 158 -14.30 1.34 15.02
N PRO A 159 -13.85 1.98 13.93
CA PRO A 159 -14.43 1.83 12.59
C PRO A 159 -14.18 0.42 12.02
N ASP A 160 -15.01 0.00 11.05
CA ASP A 160 -14.76 -1.24 10.30
C ASP A 160 -13.59 -1.10 9.32
N VAL A 161 -13.39 0.09 8.77
CA VAL A 161 -12.37 0.40 7.75
C VAL A 161 -11.48 1.54 8.23
N VAL A 162 -10.16 1.39 8.12
CA VAL A 162 -9.18 2.45 8.39
C VAL A 162 -8.43 2.77 7.11
N ILE A 163 -8.46 4.03 6.69
CA ILE A 163 -7.77 4.53 5.50
C ILE A 163 -6.63 5.45 5.95
N LEU A 164 -5.40 5.10 5.58
CA LEU A 164 -4.19 5.83 5.92
C LEU A 164 -3.50 6.31 4.64
N ASP A 165 -3.50 7.62 4.42
CA ASP A 165 -2.88 8.23 3.24
C ASP A 165 -1.47 8.71 3.59
N GLU A 166 -0.45 8.05 3.04
CA GLU A 166 0.98 8.33 3.22
C GLU A 166 1.40 8.46 4.71
N PRO A 167 1.08 7.51 5.61
CA PRO A 167 1.21 7.68 7.06
C PRO A 167 2.64 7.80 7.57
N THR A 168 3.65 7.54 6.75
CA THR A 168 5.07 7.52 7.13
C THR A 168 5.87 8.65 6.53
N VAL A 169 5.26 9.51 5.71
CA VAL A 169 5.95 10.60 5.02
C VAL A 169 6.61 11.57 5.99
N GLY A 170 7.94 11.73 5.83
CA GLY A 170 8.76 12.66 6.61
C GLY A 170 9.00 12.22 8.05
N LEU A 171 8.89 10.93 8.34
CA LEU A 171 9.30 10.30 9.58
C LEU A 171 10.72 9.71 9.46
N ASP A 172 11.41 9.59 10.59
CA ASP A 172 12.68 8.89 10.66
C ASP A 172 12.51 7.35 10.61
N PRO A 173 13.58 6.57 10.34
CA PRO A 173 13.50 5.12 10.20
C PRO A 173 12.91 4.38 11.41
N ASN A 174 13.15 4.86 12.64
CA ASN A 174 12.60 4.25 13.85
C ASN A 174 11.09 4.50 13.94
N GLN A 175 10.67 5.73 13.69
CA GLN A 175 9.25 6.10 13.65
C GLN A 175 8.50 5.34 12.56
N ILE A 176 9.09 5.17 11.38
CA ILE A 176 8.51 4.36 10.29
C ILE A 176 8.28 2.92 10.76
N ARG A 177 9.28 2.30 11.41
CA ARG A 177 9.15 0.94 11.94
C ARG A 177 7.99 0.81 12.93
N ASP A 178 7.84 1.80 13.79
CA ASP A 178 6.80 1.81 14.81
C ASP A 178 5.39 2.00 14.20
N ILE A 179 5.25 2.89 13.21
CA ILE A 179 3.99 3.07 12.48
C ILE A 179 3.63 1.80 11.70
N ARG A 180 4.60 1.11 11.10
CA ARG A 180 4.35 -0.19 10.43
C ARG A 180 3.87 -1.27 11.40
N ALA A 181 4.44 -1.32 12.62
CA ALA A 181 3.97 -2.23 13.66
C ALA A 181 2.51 -1.92 14.05
N LEU A 182 2.17 -0.64 14.21
CA LEU A 182 0.81 -0.19 14.49
C LEU A 182 -0.16 -0.57 13.36
N ILE A 183 0.21 -0.36 12.09
CA ILE A 183 -0.65 -0.71 10.94
C ILE A 183 -0.94 -2.23 10.91
N ARG A 184 0.06 -3.07 11.21
CA ARG A 184 -0.14 -4.53 11.30
C ARG A 184 -1.11 -4.92 12.42
N GLU A 185 -0.99 -4.27 13.58
CA GLU A 185 -1.92 -4.46 14.68
C GLU A 185 -3.35 -4.05 14.30
N LEU A 186 -3.50 -2.90 13.64
CA LEU A 186 -4.79 -2.43 13.14
C LEU A 186 -5.43 -3.42 12.17
N GLY A 187 -4.65 -4.04 11.27
CA GLY A 187 -5.13 -5.07 10.35
C GLY A 187 -5.73 -6.31 11.02
N GLY A 188 -5.37 -6.61 12.28
CA GLY A 188 -5.99 -7.68 13.06
C GLY A 188 -7.42 -7.38 13.53
N ALA A 189 -7.79 -6.10 13.61
CA ALA A 189 -9.09 -5.65 14.14
C ALA A 189 -9.95 -4.93 13.10
N HIS A 190 -9.34 -4.33 12.11
CA HIS A 190 -9.96 -3.50 11.07
C HIS A 190 -9.56 -3.97 9.69
N SER A 191 -10.32 -3.57 8.67
CA SER A 191 -9.83 -3.60 7.29
C SER A 191 -9.04 -2.31 7.03
N VAL A 192 -7.85 -2.39 6.47
CA VAL A 192 -6.95 -1.23 6.33
C VAL A 192 -6.63 -0.99 4.86
N ILE A 193 -6.72 0.25 4.41
CA ILE A 193 -6.14 0.72 3.14
C ILE A 193 -4.93 1.60 3.48
N LEU A 194 -3.76 1.21 3.01
CA LEU A 194 -2.53 1.96 3.12
C LEU A 194 -2.16 2.55 1.76
N SER A 195 -2.29 3.86 1.60
CA SER A 195 -1.79 4.57 0.43
C SER A 195 -0.32 4.95 0.66
N THR A 196 0.55 4.57 -0.25
CA THR A 196 1.98 4.91 -0.18
C THR A 196 2.64 4.87 -1.56
N HIS A 197 3.78 5.55 -1.70
CA HIS A 197 4.68 5.41 -2.83
C HIS A 197 5.93 4.58 -2.46
N ILE A 198 6.01 4.10 -1.23
CA ILE A 198 7.16 3.39 -0.67
C ILE A 198 6.89 1.88 -0.65
N LEU A 199 7.49 1.18 -1.57
CA LEU A 199 7.28 -0.23 -1.76
C LEU A 199 7.64 -1.13 -0.57
N PRO A 200 8.80 -0.95 0.13
CA PRO A 200 9.12 -1.72 1.33
C PRO A 200 8.05 -1.63 2.43
N GLU A 201 7.19 -0.61 2.42
CA GLU A 201 6.07 -0.52 3.36
C GLU A 201 4.99 -1.53 3.02
N VAL A 202 4.59 -1.56 1.76
CA VAL A 202 3.60 -2.52 1.26
C VAL A 202 4.05 -3.95 1.54
N GLU A 203 5.31 -4.28 1.22
CA GLU A 203 5.86 -5.63 1.43
C GLU A 203 5.86 -6.09 2.88
N GLN A 204 5.99 -5.14 3.82
CA GLN A 204 6.11 -5.47 5.25
C GLN A 204 4.77 -5.52 5.98
N VAL A 205 3.75 -4.79 5.53
CA VAL A 205 2.51 -4.64 6.30
C VAL A 205 1.25 -5.08 5.58
N CYS A 206 1.26 -5.18 4.24
CA CYS A 206 0.06 -5.49 3.46
C CYS A 206 -0.10 -6.99 3.19
N ASN A 207 -1.34 -7.42 2.92
CA ASN A 207 -1.67 -8.77 2.46
C ASN A 207 -1.76 -8.79 0.93
N ARG A 208 -2.27 -7.72 0.35
CA ARG A 208 -2.50 -7.52 -1.08
C ARG A 208 -2.04 -6.14 -1.50
N VAL A 209 -1.65 -5.97 -2.75
CA VAL A 209 -1.22 -4.72 -3.34
C VAL A 209 -1.99 -4.41 -4.60
N GLN A 210 -2.31 -3.14 -4.76
CA GLN A 210 -2.81 -2.55 -5.99
C GLN A 210 -1.88 -1.42 -6.41
N ILE A 211 -1.50 -1.41 -7.70
CA ILE A 211 -0.65 -0.36 -8.24
C ILE A 211 -1.50 0.52 -9.14
N ILE A 212 -1.50 1.81 -8.82
CA ILE A 212 -2.14 2.84 -9.64
C ILE A 212 -1.09 3.66 -10.39
N HIS A 213 -1.31 3.86 -11.69
CA HIS A 213 -0.49 4.73 -12.54
C HIS A 213 -1.39 5.55 -13.46
N LYS A 214 -1.12 6.87 -13.57
CA LYS A 214 -1.91 7.80 -14.41
C LYS A 214 -3.44 7.65 -14.25
N GLY A 215 -3.88 7.41 -13.02
CA GLY A 215 -5.31 7.27 -12.67
C GLY A 215 -5.89 5.88 -12.89
N LYS A 216 -5.15 4.90 -13.40
CA LYS A 216 -5.63 3.54 -13.69
C LYS A 216 -4.99 2.51 -12.76
N LEU A 217 -5.73 1.45 -12.41
CA LEU A 217 -5.14 0.27 -11.79
C LEU A 217 -4.40 -0.53 -12.86
N VAL A 218 -3.08 -0.65 -12.71
CA VAL A 218 -2.21 -1.39 -13.64
C VAL A 218 -1.82 -2.76 -13.10
N PHE A 219 -2.01 -2.99 -11.80
CA PHE A 219 -1.73 -4.26 -11.15
C PHE A 219 -2.58 -4.45 -9.90
N ALA A 220 -3.03 -5.68 -9.64
CA ALA A 220 -3.72 -6.07 -8.41
C ALA A 220 -3.46 -7.55 -8.13
N ASP A 221 -2.78 -7.86 -7.00
CA ASP A 221 -2.54 -9.24 -6.58
C ASP A 221 -2.23 -9.32 -5.08
N SER A 222 -2.26 -10.53 -4.53
CA SER A 222 -1.73 -10.85 -3.22
C SER A 222 -0.21 -10.69 -3.20
N LEU A 223 0.38 -10.39 -2.05
CA LEU A 223 1.85 -10.39 -1.92
C LEU A 223 2.47 -11.79 -2.16
N GLY A 224 1.69 -12.85 -1.93
CA GLY A 224 2.04 -14.22 -2.31
C GLY A 224 2.10 -14.38 -3.83
N GLY A 225 1.11 -13.88 -4.56
CA GLY A 225 1.05 -13.86 -6.03
C GLY A 225 2.16 -13.02 -6.63
N VAL A 226 2.43 -11.84 -6.06
CA VAL A 226 3.59 -11.02 -6.46
C VAL A 226 4.90 -11.79 -6.31
N LYS A 227 5.08 -12.55 -5.22
CA LYS A 227 6.25 -13.42 -5.03
C LYS A 227 6.29 -14.56 -6.05
N ALA A 228 5.16 -15.07 -6.49
CA ALA A 228 5.06 -16.09 -7.54
C ALA A 228 5.24 -15.50 -8.96
N PHE A 229 4.70 -14.30 -9.22
CA PHE A 229 4.95 -13.51 -10.44
C PHE A 229 6.41 -13.03 -10.53
N ARG A 230 7.10 -12.95 -9.41
CA ARG A 230 8.56 -12.81 -9.31
C ARG A 230 9.30 -13.95 -9.99
N GLY A 231 8.71 -14.63 -10.95
CA GLY A 231 9.27 -15.68 -11.78
C GLY A 231 10.65 -16.16 -11.32
N ARG A 232 10.99 -17.39 -11.51
CA ARG A 232 12.27 -18.01 -11.15
C ARG A 232 13.51 -17.35 -11.80
N SER A 233 13.45 -16.02 -12.08
CA SER A 233 14.55 -15.26 -12.68
C SER A 233 15.78 -15.34 -11.80
N LEU A 234 16.93 -15.48 -12.44
CA LEU A 234 18.23 -15.55 -11.78
C LEU A 234 19.05 -14.29 -12.12
N MET A 235 19.78 -13.76 -11.12
CA MET A 235 20.82 -12.76 -11.35
C MET A 235 22.14 -13.48 -11.54
N LEU A 236 22.74 -13.31 -12.71
CA LEU A 236 24.00 -13.91 -13.11
C LEU A 236 25.09 -12.82 -13.21
N GLY A 237 26.09 -12.92 -12.38
CA GLY A 237 27.27 -12.03 -12.36
C GLY A 237 28.48 -12.73 -12.95
N LEU A 238 29.03 -12.19 -14.03
CA LEU A 238 30.18 -12.73 -14.77
C LEU A 238 31.29 -11.68 -14.87
N ARG A 239 32.54 -12.04 -14.57
CA ARG A 239 33.67 -11.11 -14.76
C ARG A 239 34.10 -11.04 -16.21
N ASN A 240 34.00 -12.15 -16.94
CA ASN A 240 34.25 -12.25 -18.36
C ASN A 240 32.95 -12.60 -19.07
N ALA A 241 32.09 -11.57 -19.22
CA ALA A 241 30.77 -11.76 -19.80
C ALA A 241 30.86 -12.14 -21.30
N PRO A 242 30.26 -13.25 -21.72
CA PRO A 242 30.12 -13.56 -23.15
C PRO A 242 29.05 -12.69 -23.80
N PRO A 243 28.89 -12.75 -25.13
CA PRO A 243 27.71 -12.20 -25.78
C PRO A 243 26.41 -12.74 -25.17
N ILE A 244 25.37 -11.91 -25.12
CA ILE A 244 24.09 -12.24 -24.49
C ILE A 244 23.45 -13.52 -25.11
N GLU A 245 23.68 -13.72 -26.39
CA GLU A 245 23.22 -14.87 -27.15
C GLU A 245 23.81 -16.20 -26.63
N ALA A 246 25.03 -16.17 -26.13
CA ALA A 246 25.68 -17.35 -25.55
C ALA A 246 25.03 -17.76 -24.20
N ILE A 247 24.59 -16.78 -23.40
CA ILE A 247 23.88 -17.04 -22.17
C ILE A 247 22.43 -17.50 -22.50
N ALA A 248 21.80 -16.89 -23.49
CA ALA A 248 20.44 -17.24 -23.93
C ALA A 248 20.37 -18.66 -24.56
N ALA A 249 21.50 -19.15 -25.09
CA ALA A 249 21.57 -20.52 -25.65
C ALA A 249 21.69 -21.62 -24.58
N VAL A 250 21.84 -21.28 -23.31
CA VAL A 250 21.95 -22.26 -22.22
C VAL A 250 20.59 -22.99 -22.03
N PRO A 251 20.59 -24.33 -21.93
CA PRO A 251 19.35 -25.08 -21.75
C PRO A 251 18.53 -24.60 -20.55
N GLY A 252 17.24 -24.41 -20.75
CA GLY A 252 16.31 -23.94 -19.71
C GLY A 252 16.25 -22.44 -19.56
N VAL A 253 16.99 -21.66 -20.35
CA VAL A 253 16.90 -20.19 -20.43
C VAL A 253 15.88 -19.78 -21.48
N ALA A 254 14.92 -18.92 -21.12
CA ALA A 254 13.94 -18.35 -22.05
C ALA A 254 14.36 -16.96 -22.54
N GLN A 255 14.90 -16.12 -21.65
CA GLN A 255 15.28 -14.75 -21.96
C GLN A 255 16.45 -14.29 -21.10
N VAL A 256 17.28 -13.42 -21.65
CA VAL A 256 18.41 -12.79 -20.93
C VAL A 256 18.37 -11.29 -21.16
N GLU A 257 18.49 -10.51 -20.10
CA GLU A 257 18.54 -9.05 -20.13
C GLU A 257 19.77 -8.55 -19.37
N LEU A 258 20.40 -7.49 -19.86
CA LEU A 258 21.46 -6.80 -19.12
C LEU A 258 20.84 -5.99 -17.97
N ALA A 259 21.24 -6.29 -16.74
CA ALA A 259 20.82 -5.60 -15.53
C ALA A 259 21.84 -4.53 -15.09
N ARG A 260 21.49 -3.73 -14.07
CA ARG A 260 22.40 -2.73 -13.51
C ARG A 260 23.69 -3.38 -12.97
N GLY A 261 24.80 -2.67 -13.09
CA GLY A 261 26.10 -3.14 -12.59
C GLY A 261 26.77 -4.24 -13.42
N GLY A 262 26.39 -4.40 -14.69
CA GLY A 262 27.01 -5.40 -15.59
C GLY A 262 26.61 -6.84 -15.28
N MET A 263 25.52 -7.03 -14.54
CA MET A 263 24.93 -8.35 -14.27
C MET A 263 23.89 -8.69 -15.34
N PHE A 264 23.54 -9.97 -15.46
CA PHE A 264 22.51 -10.45 -16.36
C PHE A 264 21.32 -10.94 -15.55
N ARG A 265 20.11 -10.56 -15.97
CA ARG A 265 18.87 -11.19 -15.51
C ARG A 265 18.52 -12.30 -16.47
N VAL A 266 18.50 -13.52 -15.98
CA VAL A 266 18.15 -14.73 -16.75
C VAL A 266 16.75 -15.16 -16.36
N GLN A 267 15.87 -15.28 -17.33
CA GLN A 267 14.51 -15.77 -17.16
C GLN A 267 14.46 -17.25 -17.59
N PRO A 268 14.14 -18.17 -16.68
CA PRO A 268 13.99 -19.59 -17.00
C PRO A 268 12.80 -19.82 -17.95
N ALA A 269 12.87 -20.86 -18.75
CA ALA A 269 11.74 -21.39 -19.46
C ALA A 269 10.71 -21.98 -18.48
N PRO A 270 9.41 -22.07 -18.86
CA PRO A 270 8.39 -22.65 -18.00
C PRO A 270 8.82 -24.01 -17.44
N ASP A 271 8.60 -24.22 -16.15
CA ASP A 271 8.90 -25.46 -15.41
C ASP A 271 10.34 -25.99 -15.49
N THR A 272 11.31 -25.10 -15.77
CA THR A 272 12.73 -25.46 -15.82
C THR A 272 13.53 -24.68 -14.76
N ASP A 273 14.63 -25.26 -14.31
CA ASP A 273 15.65 -24.62 -13.48
C ASP A 273 16.99 -24.65 -14.22
N PRO A 274 17.46 -23.54 -14.83
CA PRO A 274 18.70 -23.48 -15.56
C PRO A 274 19.94 -23.31 -14.68
N THR A 275 19.81 -23.36 -13.35
CA THR A 275 20.91 -23.04 -12.42
C THR A 275 22.15 -23.86 -12.70
N ASP A 276 22.02 -25.19 -12.75
CA ASP A 276 23.16 -26.09 -12.98
C ASP A 276 23.75 -25.93 -14.39
N ALA A 277 22.89 -25.74 -15.39
CA ALA A 277 23.31 -25.53 -16.76
C ALA A 277 24.09 -24.21 -16.93
N LEU A 278 23.64 -23.13 -16.25
CA LEU A 278 24.35 -21.84 -16.24
C LEU A 278 25.71 -21.93 -15.55
N VAL A 279 25.80 -22.66 -14.42
CA VAL A 279 27.09 -22.89 -13.73
C VAL A 279 28.02 -23.65 -14.63
N GLN A 280 27.58 -24.74 -15.28
CA GLN A 280 28.39 -25.55 -16.18
C GLN A 280 28.86 -24.73 -17.41
N ALA A 281 27.94 -24.00 -18.04
CA ALA A 281 28.27 -23.15 -19.19
C ALA A 281 29.28 -22.05 -18.82
N ALA A 282 29.14 -21.45 -17.64
CA ALA A 282 30.06 -20.44 -17.13
C ALA A 282 31.46 -21.00 -16.84
N TRP A 283 31.52 -22.25 -16.39
CA TRP A 283 32.77 -22.96 -16.16
C TRP A 283 33.48 -23.30 -17.48
N ASP A 284 32.77 -23.94 -18.39
CA ASP A 284 33.32 -24.37 -19.70
C ASP A 284 33.74 -23.18 -20.57
N GLY A 285 32.92 -22.11 -20.55
CA GLY A 285 33.18 -20.87 -21.27
C GLY A 285 34.18 -19.94 -20.60
N LYS A 286 34.68 -20.27 -19.41
CA LYS A 286 35.59 -19.41 -18.59
C LYS A 286 35.02 -18.00 -18.35
N TRP A 287 33.72 -17.92 -18.11
CA TRP A 287 33.02 -16.64 -17.89
C TRP A 287 33.32 -16.02 -16.51
N ASN A 288 34.06 -16.73 -15.63
CA ASN A 288 34.40 -16.29 -14.28
C ASN A 288 33.17 -15.87 -13.48
N LEU A 289 32.25 -16.82 -13.27
CA LEU A 289 31.05 -16.66 -12.47
C LEU A 289 31.43 -16.23 -11.04
N PHE A 290 30.88 -15.11 -10.56
CA PHE A 290 31.08 -14.65 -9.19
C PHE A 290 29.76 -14.53 -8.42
N GLN A 291 28.62 -14.53 -9.12
CA GLN A 291 27.31 -14.51 -8.48
C GLN A 291 26.29 -15.25 -9.34
N LEU A 292 25.53 -16.14 -8.68
CA LEU A 292 24.30 -16.71 -9.20
C LEU A 292 23.31 -16.79 -8.04
N ALA A 293 22.26 -16.01 -8.12
CA ALA A 293 21.26 -15.92 -7.06
C ALA A 293 19.87 -15.70 -7.67
N PRO A 294 18.79 -16.09 -6.99
CA PRO A 294 17.47 -15.69 -7.41
C PRO A 294 17.41 -14.17 -7.62
N ALA A 295 16.93 -13.73 -8.77
CA ALA A 295 16.67 -12.34 -8.99
C ALA A 295 15.55 -11.91 -8.04
N VAL A 296 15.88 -11.11 -7.06
CA VAL A 296 14.88 -10.44 -6.25
C VAL A 296 14.25 -9.37 -7.15
N SER A 297 13.28 -9.77 -7.97
CA SER A 297 12.41 -8.78 -8.61
C SER A 297 11.66 -8.09 -7.48
N SER A 298 12.02 -6.87 -7.18
CA SER A 298 11.22 -6.05 -6.27
C SER A 298 9.89 -5.71 -6.96
N ILE A 299 8.83 -5.44 -6.20
CA ILE A 299 7.62 -4.84 -6.79
C ILE A 299 8.01 -3.56 -7.57
N GLU A 300 9.17 -2.92 -7.26
CA GLU A 300 9.78 -1.85 -8.07
C GLU A 300 10.05 -2.27 -9.52
N ASP A 301 10.57 -3.48 -9.73
CA ASP A 301 10.81 -3.98 -11.09
C ASP A 301 9.49 -4.23 -11.81
N VAL A 302 8.48 -4.77 -11.11
CA VAL A 302 7.12 -4.92 -11.63
C VAL A 302 6.54 -3.54 -11.93
N PHE A 303 6.71 -2.58 -11.03
CA PHE A 303 6.26 -1.21 -11.21
C PHE A 303 6.93 -0.54 -12.42
N VAL A 304 8.25 -0.66 -12.53
CA VAL A 304 9.02 -0.12 -13.67
C VAL A 304 8.61 -0.78 -14.99
N GLN A 305 8.44 -2.11 -15.02
CA GLN A 305 8.00 -2.81 -16.23
C GLN A 305 6.58 -2.40 -16.67
N LEU A 306 5.66 -2.22 -15.73
CA LEU A 306 4.29 -1.82 -16.03
C LEU A 306 4.21 -0.35 -16.49
N THR A 307 5.03 0.54 -15.90
CA THR A 307 5.05 1.97 -16.26
C THR A 307 5.76 2.21 -17.60
N HIS A 308 6.82 1.45 -17.93
CA HIS A 308 7.53 1.57 -19.21
C HIS A 308 6.77 0.95 -20.40
N ARG A 309 5.94 -0.08 -20.20
CA ARG A 309 5.11 -0.64 -21.27
C ARG A 309 4.06 0.35 -21.80
N GLU A 310 3.55 1.25 -20.94
CA GLU A 310 2.57 2.26 -21.35
C GLU A 310 3.20 3.50 -22.03
N GLU A 311 4.53 3.70 -21.95
CA GLU A 311 5.21 4.77 -22.69
C GLU A 311 5.52 4.42 -24.14
N HIS A 312 5.40 3.15 -24.52
CA HIS A 312 5.69 2.64 -25.87
C HIS A 312 4.48 2.01 -26.59
N ALA A 313 3.28 2.09 -26.01
CA ALA A 313 2.00 1.71 -26.61
C ALA A 313 1.17 2.96 -26.95
#